data_06278089a91f1620b01d682eda87b7b2
#
_entry.id   06278089a91f1620b01d682eda87b7b2
#
_cell.length_a   1.000
_cell.length_b   1.000
_cell.length_c   1.000
_cell.angle_alpha   90.00
_cell.angle_beta   90.00
_cell.angle_gamma   90.00
#
_symmetry.space_group_name_H-M   'P 1'
#
loop_
_entity.id
_entity.type
_entity.pdbx_description
1 polymer ?
#
loop_
_entity_poly.entity_id
_entity_poly.type
_entity_poly.pdbx_seq_one_letter_code
_entity_poly.pdbx_strand_id
1 'polypeptide(L)'
;MKLECESVWFSYSNKQWIFENYNTVFSSGITILKGYSGCGKTTLLKILAGYLRPQRGRVLTPRRGSLTDALYRRKEVSYMFQGINLLPLATVERNLQLCAEMAMLPRKQWKRRADDLVERLGLESLRHKKAGSLSGGQAQRAALARTLMKDSDILLLDEPTSGLDDGNTEIIKKLIREYPADKICILSTHDSRLFDLTHEIIDFNQPVSL
;
A
#
# COMPACT_ATOMS: atom_id res chain seq x y z
N MET A 1 10.16 -5.47 -12.93
CA MET A 1 8.89 -4.86 -13.40
C MET A 1 9.04 -3.35 -13.37
N LYS A 2 8.16 -2.60 -14.08
CA LYS A 2 8.15 -1.13 -14.04
C LYS A 2 6.72 -0.63 -13.97
N LEU A 3 6.50 0.44 -13.18
CA LEU A 3 5.26 1.19 -13.08
C LEU A 3 5.62 2.65 -13.35
N GLU A 4 5.07 3.25 -14.42
CA GLU A 4 5.56 4.51 -14.94
C GLU A 4 4.45 5.56 -14.98
N CYS A 5 4.74 6.77 -14.53
CA CYS A 5 3.90 7.95 -14.74
C CYS A 5 4.45 8.74 -15.92
N GLU A 6 3.63 9.00 -16.93
CA GLU A 6 3.97 9.81 -18.10
C GLU A 6 3.11 11.06 -18.14
N SER A 7 3.74 12.20 -17.95
CA SER A 7 3.12 13.55 -18.04
C SER A 7 1.82 13.64 -17.23
N VAL A 8 1.83 13.13 -15.98
CA VAL A 8 0.64 13.09 -15.13
C VAL A 8 0.30 14.50 -14.62
N TRP A 9 -0.95 14.91 -14.85
CA TRP A 9 -1.56 16.12 -14.29
C TRP A 9 -2.74 15.75 -13.42
N PHE A 10 -2.75 16.22 -12.17
CA PHE A 10 -3.84 15.94 -11.26
C PHE A 10 -4.10 17.10 -10.30
N SER A 11 -5.39 17.41 -10.11
CA SER A 11 -5.90 18.30 -9.07
C SER A 11 -7.24 17.78 -8.54
N TYR A 12 -7.57 18.06 -7.26
CA TYR A 12 -8.91 17.80 -6.71
C TYR A 12 -9.90 18.91 -7.06
N SER A 13 -9.40 20.08 -7.38
CA SER A 13 -10.19 21.23 -7.81
C SER A 13 -9.43 21.95 -8.92
N ASN A 14 -10.13 22.56 -9.86
CA ASN A 14 -9.51 23.25 -10.98
C ASN A 14 -8.66 24.48 -10.61
N LYS A 15 -8.39 24.70 -9.31
CA LYS A 15 -7.69 25.90 -8.82
C LYS A 15 -6.21 25.68 -8.54
N GLN A 16 -5.78 24.46 -8.21
CA GLN A 16 -4.40 24.17 -7.86
C GLN A 16 -4.03 22.74 -8.24
N TRP A 17 -2.99 22.61 -9.04
CA TRP A 17 -2.41 21.33 -9.40
C TRP A 17 -1.66 20.72 -8.20
N ILE A 18 -1.82 19.43 -8.00
CA ILE A 18 -0.98 18.63 -7.09
C ILE A 18 0.17 18.04 -7.90
N PHE A 19 -0.11 17.62 -9.11
CA PHE A 19 0.89 17.17 -10.09
C PHE A 19 0.72 17.96 -11.38
N GLU A 20 1.85 18.48 -11.88
CA GLU A 20 1.98 19.18 -13.15
C GLU A 20 3.07 18.49 -13.96
N ASN A 21 2.70 17.87 -15.08
CA ASN A 21 3.65 17.14 -15.95
C ASN A 21 4.54 16.15 -15.20
N TYR A 22 4.00 15.48 -14.16
CA TYR A 22 4.77 14.60 -13.31
C TYR A 22 5.18 13.34 -14.04
N ASN A 23 6.50 13.08 -14.05
CA ASN A 23 7.10 11.92 -14.69
C ASN A 23 7.94 11.16 -13.66
N THR A 24 7.75 9.85 -13.56
CA THR A 24 8.54 8.98 -12.69
C THR A 24 8.42 7.52 -13.10
N VAL A 25 9.41 6.73 -12.73
CA VAL A 25 9.44 5.28 -12.96
C VAL A 25 9.76 4.59 -11.65
N PHE A 26 8.88 3.68 -11.24
CA PHE A 26 9.10 2.79 -10.11
C PHE A 26 9.52 1.43 -10.64
N SER A 27 10.70 0.97 -10.24
CA SER A 27 11.23 -0.36 -10.58
C SER A 27 10.92 -1.39 -9.49
N SER A 28 11.17 -2.66 -9.77
CA SER A 28 11.11 -3.72 -8.74
C SER A 28 12.02 -3.39 -7.56
N GLY A 29 11.57 -3.75 -6.38
CA GLY A 29 12.19 -3.39 -5.11
C GLY A 29 11.32 -2.44 -4.29
N ILE A 30 11.91 -1.80 -3.28
CA ILE A 30 11.24 -0.89 -2.37
C ILE A 30 11.59 0.55 -2.72
N THR A 31 10.58 1.40 -2.91
CA THR A 31 10.73 2.86 -3.08
C THR A 31 9.99 3.57 -1.96
N ILE A 32 10.62 4.54 -1.32
CA ILE A 32 10.03 5.38 -0.26
C ILE A 32 9.68 6.76 -0.84
N LEU A 33 8.42 7.15 -0.66
CA LEU A 33 7.96 8.51 -0.89
C LEU A 33 8.05 9.27 0.44
N LYS A 34 9.08 10.11 0.59
CA LYS A 34 9.30 10.94 1.76
C LYS A 34 8.70 12.33 1.55
N GLY A 35 8.13 12.94 2.58
CA GLY A 35 7.65 14.32 2.52
C GLY A 35 6.65 14.64 3.61
N TYR A 36 6.38 15.95 3.80
CA TYR A 36 5.41 16.42 4.79
C TYR A 36 3.98 16.00 4.47
N SER A 37 3.09 16.12 5.45
CA SER A 37 1.65 15.91 5.22
C SER A 37 1.15 16.93 4.18
N GLY A 38 0.31 16.45 3.25
CA GLY A 38 -0.27 17.29 2.20
C GLY A 38 0.58 17.49 0.94
N CYS A 39 1.83 17.01 0.87
CA CYS A 39 2.68 17.18 -0.33
C CYS A 39 2.31 16.28 -1.54
N GLY A 40 1.25 15.48 -1.46
CA GLY A 40 0.74 14.69 -2.60
C GLY A 40 1.04 13.20 -2.58
N LYS A 41 1.80 12.64 -1.63
CA LYS A 41 2.15 11.20 -1.55
C LYS A 41 0.93 10.28 -1.64
N THR A 42 -0.05 10.48 -0.76
CA THR A 42 -1.32 9.73 -0.77
C THR A 42 -2.05 9.86 -2.10
N THR A 43 -2.01 11.04 -2.72
CA THR A 43 -2.64 11.29 -4.03
C THR A 43 -1.93 10.48 -5.11
N LEU A 44 -0.60 10.46 -5.12
CA LEU A 44 0.16 9.63 -6.06
C LEU A 44 -0.16 8.15 -5.87
N LEU A 45 -0.10 7.64 -4.63
CA LEU A 45 -0.44 6.25 -4.35
C LEU A 45 -1.85 5.88 -4.81
N LYS A 46 -2.83 6.77 -4.62
CA LYS A 46 -4.21 6.55 -5.11
C LYS A 46 -4.29 6.56 -6.64
N ILE A 47 -3.51 7.38 -7.33
CA ILE A 47 -3.41 7.36 -8.80
C ILE A 47 -2.79 6.03 -9.23
N LEU A 48 -1.66 5.62 -8.66
CA LEU A 48 -0.99 4.36 -8.96
C LEU A 48 -1.88 3.14 -8.67
N ALA A 49 -2.72 3.21 -7.64
CA ALA A 49 -3.70 2.17 -7.31
C ALA A 49 -4.94 2.15 -8.23
N GLY A 50 -5.11 3.15 -9.10
CA GLY A 50 -6.29 3.28 -9.96
C GLY A 50 -7.56 3.74 -9.24
N TYR A 51 -7.44 4.36 -8.05
CA TYR A 51 -8.56 5.02 -7.34
C TYR A 51 -8.80 6.44 -7.83
N LEU A 52 -7.76 7.11 -8.31
CA LEU A 52 -7.85 8.44 -8.91
C LEU A 52 -7.35 8.35 -10.36
N ARG A 53 -8.03 9.06 -11.24
CA ARG A 53 -7.64 9.17 -12.65
C ARG A 53 -6.99 10.52 -12.90
N PRO A 54 -5.77 10.57 -13.49
CA PRO A 54 -5.18 11.84 -13.87
C PRO A 54 -6.03 12.54 -14.95
N GLN A 55 -6.07 13.88 -14.91
CA GLN A 55 -6.76 14.67 -15.91
C GLN A 55 -6.03 14.67 -17.25
N ARG A 56 -4.68 14.59 -17.22
CA ARG A 56 -3.81 14.46 -18.40
C ARG A 56 -2.69 13.48 -18.09
N GLY A 57 -2.07 12.96 -19.14
CA GLY A 57 -1.05 11.93 -19.01
C GLY A 57 -1.63 10.55 -18.71
N ARG A 58 -0.77 9.63 -18.31
CA ARG A 58 -1.16 8.25 -18.04
C ARG A 58 -0.20 7.56 -17.08
N VAL A 59 -0.65 6.43 -16.55
CA VAL A 59 0.21 5.50 -15.80
C VAL A 59 0.28 4.20 -16.58
N LEU A 60 1.48 3.73 -16.85
CA LEU A 60 1.76 2.46 -17.51
C LEU A 60 2.03 1.40 -16.45
N THR A 61 1.20 0.36 -16.42
CA THR A 61 1.37 -0.77 -15.51
C THR A 61 2.36 -1.80 -16.07
N PRO A 62 2.97 -2.66 -15.25
CA PRO A 62 3.89 -3.70 -15.72
C PRO A 62 3.33 -4.60 -16.83
N ARG A 63 2.03 -4.86 -16.80
CA ARG A 63 1.34 -5.66 -17.81
C ARG A 63 0.70 -4.82 -18.93
N ARG A 64 1.05 -3.52 -18.99
CA ARG A 64 0.51 -2.56 -19.96
C ARG A 64 -1.03 -2.50 -19.99
N GLY A 65 -1.67 -2.88 -18.90
CA GLY A 65 -3.11 -2.75 -18.69
C GLY A 65 -3.52 -1.33 -18.31
N SER A 66 -4.82 -1.05 -18.36
CA SER A 66 -5.37 0.22 -17.88
C SER A 66 -5.54 0.21 -16.36
N LEU A 67 -5.15 1.28 -15.66
CA LEU A 67 -5.42 1.46 -14.22
C LEU A 67 -6.91 1.39 -13.87
N THR A 68 -7.78 1.73 -14.82
CA THR A 68 -9.24 1.70 -14.62
C THR A 68 -9.80 0.30 -14.77
N ASP A 69 -9.00 -0.67 -15.21
CA ASP A 69 -9.41 -2.07 -15.30
C ASP A 69 -9.68 -2.62 -13.89
N ALA A 70 -10.86 -3.18 -13.70
CA ALA A 70 -11.21 -3.88 -12.47
C ALA A 70 -10.23 -5.03 -12.16
N LEU A 71 -9.65 -5.65 -13.18
CA LEU A 71 -8.63 -6.69 -13.04
C LEU A 71 -7.33 -6.16 -12.45
N TYR A 72 -6.91 -4.93 -12.80
CA TYR A 72 -5.72 -4.30 -12.20
C TYR A 72 -5.87 -4.21 -10.69
N ARG A 73 -6.93 -3.53 -10.20
CA ARG A 73 -7.18 -3.40 -8.77
C ARG A 73 -7.40 -4.74 -8.07
N ARG A 74 -7.96 -5.71 -8.78
CA ARG A 74 -8.29 -7.02 -8.21
C ARG A 74 -7.08 -7.94 -8.10
N LYS A 75 -6.16 -7.93 -9.07
CA LYS A 75 -5.08 -8.93 -9.18
C LYS A 75 -3.67 -8.35 -9.06
N GLU A 76 -3.43 -7.14 -9.57
CA GLU A 76 -2.08 -6.64 -9.77
C GLU A 76 -1.61 -5.70 -8.66
N VAL A 77 -2.52 -4.94 -8.01
CA VAL A 77 -2.14 -3.96 -7.00
C VAL A 77 -2.81 -4.22 -5.66
N SER A 78 -2.06 -4.21 -4.57
CA SER A 78 -2.55 -4.13 -3.19
C SER A 78 -2.30 -2.73 -2.67
N TYR A 79 -3.29 -2.16 -1.98
CA TYR A 79 -3.19 -0.81 -1.41
C TYR A 79 -3.62 -0.80 0.05
N MET A 80 -2.72 -0.36 0.92
CA MET A 80 -3.00 -0.07 2.31
C MET A 80 -3.25 1.42 2.47
N PHE A 81 -4.45 1.79 2.88
CA PHE A 81 -4.83 3.17 3.14
C PHE A 81 -4.20 3.69 4.43
N GLN A 82 -3.96 4.98 4.54
CA GLN A 82 -3.50 5.66 5.75
C GLN A 82 -4.43 5.41 6.96
N GLY A 83 -5.73 5.23 6.75
CA GLY A 83 -6.69 4.86 7.80
C GLY A 83 -6.82 3.35 7.95
N ILE A 84 -7.22 2.93 9.16
CA ILE A 84 -7.54 1.52 9.47
C ILE A 84 -8.87 1.17 8.82
N ASN A 85 -8.86 0.67 7.59
CA ASN A 85 -10.05 0.32 6.82
C ASN A 85 -10.50 -1.12 7.06
N LEU A 86 -10.45 -1.59 8.31
CA LEU A 86 -11.04 -2.87 8.70
C LEU A 86 -12.55 -2.75 8.90
N LEU A 87 -13.29 -3.83 8.65
CA LEU A 87 -14.69 -3.92 9.02
C LEU A 87 -14.79 -4.12 10.54
N PRO A 88 -15.23 -3.12 11.32
CA PRO A 88 -15.06 -3.11 12.77
C PRO A 88 -15.91 -4.20 13.47
N LEU A 89 -17.04 -4.58 12.90
CA LEU A 89 -17.93 -5.63 13.44
C LEU A 89 -17.51 -7.05 13.05
N ALA A 90 -16.63 -7.19 12.07
CA ALA A 90 -16.05 -8.47 11.64
C ALA A 90 -14.81 -8.81 12.46
N THR A 91 -14.52 -10.10 12.59
CA THR A 91 -13.26 -10.57 13.21
C THR A 91 -12.06 -10.25 12.31
N VAL A 92 -10.85 -10.32 12.88
CA VAL A 92 -9.60 -10.22 12.08
C VAL A 92 -9.63 -11.26 10.95
N GLU A 93 -9.90 -12.54 11.27
CA GLU A 93 -9.99 -13.61 10.27
C GLU A 93 -11.00 -13.31 9.16
N ARG A 94 -12.18 -12.80 9.51
CA ARG A 94 -13.21 -12.45 8.51
C ARG A 94 -12.77 -11.30 7.62
N ASN A 95 -12.04 -10.32 8.13
CA ASN A 95 -11.44 -9.25 7.34
C ASN A 95 -10.43 -9.78 6.32
N LEU A 96 -9.58 -10.74 6.72
CA LEU A 96 -8.63 -11.41 5.82
C LEU A 96 -9.36 -12.24 4.76
N GLN A 97 -10.33 -13.04 5.19
CA GLN A 97 -11.14 -13.89 4.30
C GLN A 97 -11.85 -13.09 3.22
N LEU A 98 -12.47 -11.96 3.56
CA LEU A 98 -13.17 -11.10 2.60
C LEU A 98 -12.22 -10.57 1.52
N CYS A 99 -11.00 -10.18 1.89
CA CYS A 99 -10.00 -9.77 0.90
C CYS A 99 -9.63 -10.90 -0.05
N ALA A 100 -9.45 -12.11 0.48
CA ALA A 100 -9.17 -13.30 -0.31
C ALA A 100 -10.31 -13.68 -1.27
N GLU A 101 -11.57 -13.59 -0.79
CA GLU A 101 -12.76 -13.82 -1.61
C GLU A 101 -12.84 -12.80 -2.76
N MET A 102 -12.61 -11.52 -2.48
CA MET A 102 -12.56 -10.47 -3.51
C MET A 102 -11.44 -10.69 -4.53
N ALA A 103 -10.31 -11.23 -4.11
CA ALA A 103 -9.19 -11.61 -4.97
C ALA A 103 -9.41 -12.96 -5.68
N MET A 104 -10.51 -13.68 -5.38
CA MET A 104 -10.84 -15.04 -5.90
C MET A 104 -9.77 -16.07 -5.56
N LEU A 105 -9.15 -15.97 -4.38
CA LEU A 105 -8.18 -16.97 -3.94
C LEU A 105 -8.89 -18.28 -3.54
N PRO A 106 -8.36 -19.45 -3.96
CA PRO A 106 -8.87 -20.74 -3.51
C PRO A 106 -8.80 -20.89 -1.99
N ARG A 107 -9.80 -21.56 -1.39
CA ARG A 107 -9.92 -21.70 0.09
C ARG A 107 -8.65 -22.22 0.76
N LYS A 108 -8.01 -23.25 0.17
CA LYS A 108 -6.77 -23.84 0.71
C LYS A 108 -5.61 -22.82 0.70
N GLN A 109 -5.52 -22.01 -0.35
CA GLN A 109 -4.46 -21.03 -0.50
C GLN A 109 -4.62 -19.86 0.47
N TRP A 110 -5.84 -19.29 0.56
CA TRP A 110 -6.02 -18.14 1.43
C TRP A 110 -5.90 -18.51 2.91
N LYS A 111 -6.33 -19.70 3.34
CA LYS A 111 -6.16 -20.16 4.73
C LYS A 111 -4.68 -20.23 5.10
N ARG A 112 -3.86 -20.91 4.29
CA ARG A 112 -2.41 -20.99 4.53
C ARG A 112 -1.78 -19.60 4.60
N ARG A 113 -2.17 -18.69 3.69
CA ARG A 113 -1.65 -17.32 3.69
C ARG A 113 -2.11 -16.52 4.91
N ALA A 114 -3.36 -16.69 5.32
CA ALA A 114 -3.87 -16.06 6.54
C ALA A 114 -3.13 -16.55 7.79
N ASP A 115 -2.87 -17.86 7.89
CA ASP A 115 -2.12 -18.43 9.01
C ASP A 115 -0.70 -17.85 9.09
N ASP A 116 0.04 -17.80 7.97
CA ASP A 116 1.37 -17.19 7.88
C ASP A 116 1.35 -15.71 8.28
N LEU A 117 0.43 -14.92 7.74
CA LEU A 117 0.34 -13.49 8.04
C LEU A 117 -0.07 -13.21 9.49
N VAL A 118 -0.97 -14.01 10.04
CA VAL A 118 -1.41 -13.89 11.44
C VAL A 118 -0.23 -14.18 12.38
N GLU A 119 0.56 -15.23 12.12
CA GLU A 119 1.76 -15.57 12.90
C GLU A 119 2.82 -14.47 12.79
N ARG A 120 3.22 -14.10 11.59
CA ARG A 120 4.28 -13.09 11.32
C ARG A 120 3.96 -11.71 11.88
N LEU A 121 2.68 -11.37 12.00
CA LEU A 121 2.23 -10.08 12.54
C LEU A 121 1.80 -10.17 14.02
N GLY A 122 1.98 -11.32 14.69
CA GLY A 122 1.64 -11.53 16.10
C GLY A 122 0.15 -11.27 16.38
N LEU A 123 -0.72 -11.83 15.54
CA LEU A 123 -2.18 -11.66 15.62
C LEU A 123 -2.93 -12.92 16.06
N GLU A 124 -2.24 -14.00 16.45
CA GLU A 124 -2.82 -15.32 16.76
C GLU A 124 -3.93 -15.21 17.82
N SER A 125 -3.64 -14.55 18.94
CA SER A 125 -4.59 -14.36 20.04
C SER A 125 -5.73 -13.39 19.70
N LEU A 126 -5.60 -12.64 18.59
CA LEU A 126 -6.53 -11.62 18.14
C LEU A 126 -7.39 -12.09 16.95
N ARG A 127 -7.06 -13.24 16.37
CA ARG A 127 -7.66 -13.78 15.15
C ARG A 127 -9.19 -13.74 15.14
N HIS A 128 -9.79 -14.13 16.25
CA HIS A 128 -11.24 -14.20 16.41
C HIS A 128 -11.86 -12.99 17.11
N LYS A 129 -11.05 -11.98 17.48
CA LYS A 129 -11.56 -10.72 18.01
C LYS A 129 -12.13 -9.84 16.91
N LYS A 130 -13.16 -9.07 17.25
CA LYS A 130 -13.71 -8.04 16.35
C LYS A 130 -12.66 -6.95 16.11
N ALA A 131 -12.50 -6.52 14.86
CA ALA A 131 -11.51 -5.51 14.51
C ALA A 131 -11.70 -4.17 15.24
N GLY A 132 -12.95 -3.82 15.56
CA GLY A 132 -13.25 -2.61 16.33
C GLY A 132 -12.83 -2.64 17.81
N SER A 133 -12.39 -3.82 18.34
CA SER A 133 -11.88 -3.95 19.72
C SER A 133 -10.35 -3.97 19.80
N LEU A 134 -9.66 -3.83 18.68
CA LEU A 134 -8.20 -3.84 18.61
C LEU A 134 -7.62 -2.49 19.05
N SER A 135 -6.42 -2.52 19.66
CA SER A 135 -5.62 -1.29 19.82
C SER A 135 -5.17 -0.76 18.45
N GLY A 136 -4.74 0.51 18.38
CA GLY A 136 -4.27 1.11 17.13
C GLY A 136 -3.19 0.28 16.43
N GLY A 137 -2.16 -0.14 17.17
CA GLY A 137 -1.08 -0.96 16.60
C GLY A 137 -1.54 -2.36 16.17
N GLN A 138 -2.45 -2.99 16.92
CA GLN A 138 -3.05 -4.28 16.54
C GLN A 138 -3.88 -4.13 15.26
N ALA A 139 -4.69 -3.08 15.17
CA ALA A 139 -5.52 -2.81 14.01
C ALA A 139 -4.67 -2.46 12.76
N GLN A 140 -3.56 -1.74 12.93
CA GLN A 140 -2.62 -1.44 11.84
C GLN A 140 -1.96 -2.72 11.30
N ARG A 141 -1.50 -3.61 12.19
CA ARG A 141 -0.96 -4.92 11.79
C ARG A 141 -2.01 -5.78 11.08
N ALA A 142 -3.24 -5.80 11.57
CA ALA A 142 -4.35 -6.51 10.92
C ALA A 142 -4.72 -5.90 9.55
N ALA A 143 -4.63 -4.57 9.39
CA ALA A 143 -4.84 -3.90 8.12
C ALA A 143 -3.75 -4.25 7.09
N LEU A 144 -2.48 -4.34 7.55
CA LEU A 144 -1.38 -4.81 6.70
C LEU A 144 -1.58 -6.28 6.31
N ALA A 145 -1.93 -7.17 7.29
CA ALA A 145 -2.25 -8.56 6.99
C ALA A 145 -3.32 -8.67 5.89
N ARG A 146 -4.41 -7.91 6.01
CA ARG A 146 -5.47 -7.88 5.00
C ARG A 146 -4.96 -7.42 3.64
N THR A 147 -4.11 -6.40 3.60
CA THR A 147 -3.53 -5.88 2.35
C THR A 147 -2.67 -6.92 1.66
N LEU A 148 -1.92 -7.71 2.43
CA LEU A 148 -1.03 -8.75 1.94
C LEU A 148 -1.73 -10.09 1.65
N MET A 149 -3.03 -10.23 1.95
CA MET A 149 -3.80 -11.44 1.58
C MET A 149 -3.77 -11.73 0.08
N LYS A 150 -3.67 -10.69 -0.73
CA LYS A 150 -3.54 -10.81 -2.17
C LYS A 150 -2.05 -10.91 -2.57
N ASP A 151 -1.74 -11.81 -3.48
CA ASP A 151 -0.40 -11.93 -4.06
C ASP A 151 -0.27 -11.00 -5.28
N SER A 152 -0.14 -9.71 -5.00
CA SER A 152 -0.05 -8.68 -6.05
C SER A 152 1.39 -8.45 -6.49
N ASP A 153 1.55 -7.96 -7.72
CA ASP A 153 2.85 -7.56 -8.27
C ASP A 153 3.27 -6.18 -7.75
N ILE A 154 2.29 -5.38 -7.29
CA ILE A 154 2.50 -4.02 -6.78
C ILE A 154 1.87 -3.91 -5.39
N LEU A 155 2.67 -3.50 -4.41
CA LEU A 155 2.25 -3.19 -3.04
C LEU A 155 2.41 -1.70 -2.79
N LEU A 156 1.34 -1.03 -2.43
CA LEU A 156 1.31 0.38 -2.11
C LEU A 156 0.90 0.55 -0.64
N LEU A 157 1.74 1.20 0.17
CA LEU A 157 1.52 1.39 1.59
C LEU A 157 1.50 2.87 1.93
N ASP A 158 0.39 3.35 2.46
CA ASP A 158 0.23 4.76 2.84
C ASP A 158 0.35 4.91 4.36
N GLU A 159 1.51 5.44 4.82
CA GLU A 159 1.87 5.63 6.23
C GLU A 159 1.70 4.36 7.08
N PRO A 160 2.35 3.22 6.74
CA PRO A 160 2.06 1.93 7.35
C PRO A 160 2.42 1.85 8.85
N THR A 161 3.27 2.74 9.35
CA THR A 161 3.74 2.76 10.75
C THR A 161 3.27 3.98 11.53
N SER A 162 2.38 4.79 10.96
CA SER A 162 1.90 6.01 11.61
C SER A 162 1.26 5.73 12.98
N GLY A 163 1.74 6.44 14.00
CA GLY A 163 1.24 6.30 15.38
C GLY A 163 1.63 5.01 16.10
N LEU A 164 2.58 4.25 15.58
CA LEU A 164 3.08 3.03 16.19
C LEU A 164 4.31 3.26 17.08
N ASP A 165 4.39 2.49 18.16
CA ASP A 165 5.61 2.33 18.94
C ASP A 165 6.70 1.56 18.16
N ASP A 166 7.91 1.50 18.71
CA ASP A 166 9.05 0.87 18.05
C ASP A 166 8.85 -0.64 17.84
N GLY A 167 8.25 -1.34 18.79
CA GLY A 167 8.01 -2.77 18.70
C GLY A 167 7.05 -3.11 17.56
N ASN A 168 5.92 -2.40 17.46
CA ASN A 168 4.96 -2.57 16.36
C ASN A 168 5.55 -2.15 15.01
N THR A 169 6.36 -1.08 14.99
CA THR A 169 7.06 -0.62 13.78
C THR A 169 8.02 -1.68 13.26
N GLU A 170 8.81 -2.31 14.14
CA GLU A 170 9.79 -3.32 13.72
C GLU A 170 9.13 -4.57 13.12
N ILE A 171 7.98 -5.00 13.67
CA ILE A 171 7.21 -6.10 13.09
C ILE A 171 6.79 -5.79 11.63
N ILE A 172 6.25 -4.59 11.40
CA ILE A 172 5.82 -4.15 10.07
C ILE A 172 7.02 -4.00 9.13
N LYS A 173 8.11 -3.37 9.61
CA LYS A 173 9.34 -3.16 8.88
C LYS A 173 9.97 -4.47 8.40
N LYS A 174 10.04 -5.48 9.27
CA LYS A 174 10.52 -6.81 8.93
C LYS A 174 9.71 -7.41 7.78
N LEU A 175 8.38 -7.32 7.83
CA LEU A 175 7.52 -7.86 6.81
C LEU A 175 7.68 -7.14 5.46
N ILE A 176 7.86 -5.81 5.47
CA ILE A 176 8.12 -5.03 4.25
C ILE A 176 9.48 -5.41 3.67
N ARG A 177 10.53 -5.57 4.49
CA ARG A 177 11.87 -5.97 4.06
C ARG A 177 11.89 -7.32 3.34
N GLU A 178 11.02 -8.23 3.75
CA GLU A 178 10.87 -9.56 3.17
C GLU A 178 9.95 -9.60 1.93
N TYR A 179 9.42 -8.43 1.50
CA TYR A 179 8.62 -8.38 0.29
C TYR A 179 9.49 -8.74 -0.94
N PRO A 180 8.99 -9.57 -1.89
CA PRO A 180 9.80 -10.08 -2.99
C PRO A 180 10.47 -8.97 -3.80
N ALA A 181 11.79 -9.08 -4.01
CA ALA A 181 12.60 -8.06 -4.68
C ALA A 181 12.31 -7.91 -6.18
N ASP A 182 11.65 -8.88 -6.81
CA ASP A 182 11.19 -8.84 -8.20
C ASP A 182 9.85 -8.11 -8.37
N LYS A 183 9.15 -7.82 -7.25
CA LYS A 183 7.90 -7.05 -7.20
C LYS A 183 8.15 -5.58 -6.85
N ILE A 184 7.15 -4.74 -7.04
CA ILE A 184 7.21 -3.30 -6.74
C ILE A 184 6.55 -3.06 -5.38
N CYS A 185 7.28 -2.43 -4.45
CA CYS A 185 6.75 -1.94 -3.19
C CYS A 185 6.98 -0.43 -3.10
N ILE A 186 5.92 0.36 -3.01
CA ILE A 186 6.01 1.81 -2.83
C ILE A 186 5.33 2.16 -1.52
N LEU A 187 6.06 2.82 -0.62
CA LEU A 187 5.48 3.28 0.63
C LEU A 187 5.66 4.79 0.82
N SER A 188 4.60 5.45 1.25
CA SER A 188 4.67 6.82 1.73
C SER A 188 4.98 6.81 3.22
N THR A 189 5.93 7.61 3.68
CA THR A 189 6.19 7.77 5.10
C THR A 189 7.00 9.02 5.42
N HIS A 190 6.82 9.55 6.63
CA HIS A 190 7.69 10.51 7.28
C HIS A 190 8.49 9.85 8.43
N ASP A 191 8.28 8.57 8.68
CA ASP A 191 8.92 7.79 9.74
C ASP A 191 10.34 7.39 9.33
N SER A 192 11.34 8.03 9.92
CA SER A 192 12.75 7.78 9.64
C SER A 192 13.20 6.34 9.96
N ARG A 193 12.46 5.62 10.82
CA ARG A 193 12.74 4.22 11.15
C ARG A 193 12.63 3.28 9.96
N LEU A 194 11.94 3.71 8.87
CA LEU A 194 11.77 2.93 7.64
C LEU A 194 12.79 3.27 6.55
N PHE A 195 13.59 4.33 6.70
CA PHE A 195 14.46 4.82 5.62
C PHE A 195 15.61 3.88 5.27
N ASP A 196 15.98 2.96 6.16
CA ASP A 196 16.99 1.92 5.89
C ASP A 196 16.47 0.70 5.11
N LEU A 197 15.18 0.69 4.75
CA LEU A 197 14.61 -0.36 3.91
C LEU A 197 15.12 -0.31 2.46
N THR A 198 15.53 0.86 1.99
CA THR A 198 15.96 1.09 0.61
C THR A 198 16.82 2.33 0.46
N HIS A 199 17.58 2.41 -0.62
CA HIS A 199 18.27 3.62 -1.07
C HIS A 199 17.43 4.45 -2.06
N GLU A 200 16.33 3.90 -2.58
CA GLU A 200 15.42 4.62 -3.48
C GLU A 200 14.40 5.45 -2.67
N ILE A 201 14.75 6.71 -2.39
CA ILE A 201 13.90 7.66 -1.68
C ILE A 201 13.59 8.84 -2.61
N ILE A 202 12.31 9.06 -2.88
CA ILE A 202 11.80 10.22 -3.61
C ILE A 202 11.33 11.26 -2.57
N ASP A 203 11.98 12.41 -2.53
CA ASP A 203 11.63 13.49 -1.60
C ASP A 203 10.63 14.47 -2.22
N PHE A 204 9.39 14.41 -1.75
CA PHE A 204 8.29 15.26 -2.17
C PHE A 204 8.34 16.68 -1.56
N ASN A 205 9.30 16.96 -0.67
CA ASN A 205 9.48 18.32 -0.13
C ASN A 205 10.31 19.21 -1.08
N GLN A 206 11.05 18.61 -2.00
CA GLN A 206 11.73 19.32 -3.06
C GLN A 206 10.75 19.56 -4.21
N PRO A 207 10.73 20.75 -4.84
CA PRO A 207 9.96 20.93 -6.05
C PRO A 207 10.42 19.84 -7.02
N VAL A 208 9.45 19.00 -7.46
CA VAL A 208 9.71 17.97 -8.47
C VAL A 208 10.24 18.73 -9.68
N SER A 209 11.55 18.65 -9.90
CA SER A 209 12.21 19.32 -11.02
C SER A 209 11.54 18.88 -12.31
N LEU A 210 11.05 19.88 -13.00
CA LEU A 210 10.44 19.84 -14.33
C LEU A 210 11.34 19.16 -15.35
#